data_bd28c62fb8386eecf946ba3d55e7c633
#
_entry.id   bd28c62fb8386eecf946ba3d55e7c633
#
_cell.length_a   1.000
_cell.length_b   1.000
_cell.length_c   1.000
_cell.angle_alpha   90.00
_cell.angle_beta   90.00
_cell.angle_gamma   90.00
#
_symmetry.space_group_name_H-M   'P 1'
#
loop_
_entity.id
_entity.type
_entity.pdbx_description
1 polymer ?
#
loop_
_entity_poly.entity_id
_entity_poly.type
_entity_poly.pdbx_seq_one_letter_code
_entity_poly.pdbx_strand_id
1 'polypeptide(L)'
;MTNEPRRVVLITGASSGIGRAAAELIAARGYRVFGGVRAPATTRPLAGVELVPLDVRDEASARACVDEVRNRAGRIDVLINNAGVNLVGAVEETSISQAQALFDTNVIGVLRMIQAVLPDMRHQGAGLIVNIGSILGLIPAPFMGVYASTKHAVEGLSESLDHEVRAFGIRVVLIEPHYTRTNLDASAAQAESRIDAYAPQRQRTAAVITRETKTGLEPKRVAEDVLRAIEGPYRMRRPVGQAALLSWLRRLLPARLFEPSLRKAFGFDASSKGTTAAREDNPEDHR
;
A
#
# COMPACT_ATOMS: atom_id res chain seq x y z
N MET A 1 -19.21 20.19 28.83
CA MET A 1 -18.68 19.32 27.76
C MET A 1 -19.05 19.97 26.46
N THR A 2 -18.10 20.58 25.77
CA THR A 2 -18.29 21.23 24.47
C THR A 2 -18.67 20.15 23.48
N ASN A 3 -19.87 20.28 22.90
CA ASN A 3 -20.43 19.37 21.92
C ASN A 3 -19.79 19.67 20.53
N GLU A 4 -18.46 19.62 20.45
CA GLU A 4 -17.82 19.71 19.14
C GLU A 4 -18.20 18.51 18.30
N PRO A 5 -18.61 18.72 17.04
CA PRO A 5 -18.98 17.61 16.17
C PRO A 5 -17.78 16.68 16.01
N ARG A 6 -18.01 15.39 16.26
CA ARG A 6 -16.96 14.35 16.11
C ARG A 6 -16.42 14.38 14.68
N ARG A 7 -15.09 14.46 14.53
CA ARG A 7 -14.47 14.35 13.21
C ARG A 7 -14.81 13.01 12.57
N VAL A 8 -15.10 13.04 11.28
CA VAL A 8 -15.56 11.91 10.48
C VAL A 8 -14.40 11.34 9.66
N VAL A 9 -14.17 10.04 9.79
CA VAL A 9 -13.09 9.32 9.12
C VAL A 9 -13.68 8.24 8.21
N LEU A 10 -13.31 8.25 6.93
CA LEU A 10 -13.59 7.19 5.98
C LEU A 10 -12.29 6.41 5.72
N ILE A 11 -12.32 5.09 5.93
CA ILE A 11 -11.17 4.21 5.69
C ILE A 11 -11.53 3.12 4.69
N THR A 12 -10.73 2.95 3.64
CA THR A 12 -10.93 1.91 2.64
C THR A 12 -10.24 0.61 3.04
N GLY A 13 -10.85 -0.54 2.72
CA GLY A 13 -10.29 -1.85 3.05
C GLY A 13 -10.25 -2.15 4.55
N ALA A 14 -11.30 -1.76 5.29
CA ALA A 14 -11.39 -1.88 6.73
C ALA A 14 -11.63 -3.31 7.25
N SER A 15 -11.83 -4.32 6.39
CA SER A 15 -12.20 -5.68 6.80
C SER A 15 -11.10 -6.44 7.54
N SER A 16 -9.82 -6.09 7.33
CA SER A 16 -8.67 -6.83 7.88
C SER A 16 -7.41 -5.97 8.01
N GLY A 17 -6.36 -6.54 8.58
CA GLY A 17 -5.01 -5.98 8.59
C GLY A 17 -4.91 -4.57 9.20
N ILE A 18 -4.15 -3.71 8.55
CA ILE A 18 -3.92 -2.32 8.98
C ILE A 18 -5.24 -1.54 9.00
N GLY A 19 -6.09 -1.71 7.96
CA GLY A 19 -7.37 -0.99 7.85
C GLY A 19 -8.29 -1.27 9.03
N ARG A 20 -8.43 -2.55 9.42
CA ARG A 20 -9.22 -2.93 10.58
C ARG A 20 -8.66 -2.35 11.88
N ALA A 21 -7.35 -2.53 12.09
CA ALA A 21 -6.69 -2.05 13.30
C ALA A 21 -6.77 -0.51 13.44
N ALA A 22 -6.63 0.22 12.33
CA ALA A 22 -6.76 1.67 12.30
C ALA A 22 -8.21 2.11 12.56
N ALA A 23 -9.18 1.47 11.92
CA ALA A 23 -10.60 1.81 12.09
C ALA A 23 -11.02 1.64 13.56
N GLU A 24 -10.73 0.49 14.17
CA GLU A 24 -11.06 0.22 15.58
C GLU A 24 -10.33 1.16 16.56
N LEU A 25 -9.03 1.45 16.30
CA LEU A 25 -8.26 2.36 17.15
C LEU A 25 -8.79 3.80 17.08
N ILE A 26 -9.09 4.30 15.88
CA ILE A 26 -9.60 5.65 15.66
C ILE A 26 -11.00 5.79 16.25
N ALA A 27 -11.87 4.79 16.11
CA ALA A 27 -13.20 4.76 16.73
C ALA A 27 -13.09 4.80 18.27
N ALA A 28 -12.18 4.05 18.87
CA ALA A 28 -11.92 4.07 20.30
C ALA A 28 -11.42 5.43 20.82
N ARG A 29 -10.88 6.29 19.94
CA ARG A 29 -10.47 7.67 20.27
C ARG A 29 -11.63 8.68 20.14
N GLY A 30 -12.83 8.21 19.84
CA GLY A 30 -14.03 9.04 19.80
C GLY A 30 -14.36 9.65 18.44
N TYR A 31 -13.65 9.29 17.38
CA TYR A 31 -14.00 9.66 16.01
C TYR A 31 -15.24 8.90 15.54
N ARG A 32 -15.99 9.48 14.60
CA ARG A 32 -17.02 8.75 13.86
C ARG A 32 -16.36 8.08 12.65
N VAL A 33 -16.29 6.74 12.63
CA VAL A 33 -15.52 6.00 11.64
C VAL A 33 -16.43 5.21 10.72
N PHE A 34 -16.25 5.40 9.42
CA PHE A 34 -16.85 4.60 8.36
C PHE A 34 -15.78 3.70 7.73
N GLY A 35 -16.07 2.39 7.72
CA GLY A 35 -15.20 1.38 7.14
C GLY A 35 -15.74 0.89 5.81
N GLY A 36 -15.09 1.30 4.69
CA GLY A 36 -15.42 0.82 3.35
C GLY A 36 -14.96 -0.61 3.14
N VAL A 37 -15.89 -1.51 2.83
CA VAL A 37 -15.66 -2.95 2.59
C VAL A 37 -16.53 -3.45 1.45
N ARG A 38 -16.09 -4.46 0.69
CA ARG A 38 -16.85 -4.99 -0.46
C ARG A 38 -18.17 -5.66 -0.08
N ALA A 39 -18.21 -6.30 1.07
CA ALA A 39 -19.39 -7.06 1.53
C ALA A 39 -19.65 -6.76 3.01
N PRO A 40 -20.33 -5.65 3.36
CA PRO A 40 -20.59 -5.29 4.76
C PRO A 40 -21.35 -6.38 5.53
N ALA A 41 -22.34 -7.02 4.88
CA ALA A 41 -23.19 -8.03 5.53
C ALA A 41 -22.45 -9.28 6.00
N THR A 42 -21.33 -9.63 5.34
CA THR A 42 -20.51 -10.81 5.68
C THR A 42 -19.19 -10.43 6.37
N THR A 43 -18.91 -9.14 6.50
CA THR A 43 -17.71 -8.67 7.20
C THR A 43 -17.93 -8.77 8.72
N ARG A 44 -16.97 -9.40 9.41
CA ARG A 44 -17.01 -9.44 10.88
C ARG A 44 -17.12 -8.02 11.44
N PRO A 45 -18.08 -7.73 12.32
CA PRO A 45 -18.25 -6.40 12.91
C PRO A 45 -16.96 -5.81 13.49
N LEU A 46 -16.82 -4.51 13.38
CA LEU A 46 -15.71 -3.73 13.94
C LEU A 46 -16.27 -2.84 15.06
N ALA A 47 -15.59 -2.85 16.22
CA ALA A 47 -16.04 -2.08 17.36
C ALA A 47 -16.05 -0.56 17.08
N GLY A 48 -17.24 0.05 17.18
CA GLY A 48 -17.40 1.50 16.98
C GLY A 48 -17.28 1.99 15.54
N VAL A 49 -17.31 1.08 14.56
CA VAL A 49 -17.14 1.41 13.14
C VAL A 49 -18.42 1.08 12.37
N GLU A 50 -18.86 2.04 11.56
CA GLU A 50 -19.99 1.88 10.65
C GLU A 50 -19.49 1.34 9.31
N LEU A 51 -19.91 0.13 8.91
CA LEU A 51 -19.51 -0.45 7.63
C LEU A 51 -20.35 0.13 6.49
N VAL A 52 -19.68 0.44 5.37
CA VAL A 52 -20.28 0.93 4.12
C VAL A 52 -19.79 0.11 2.93
N PRO A 53 -20.64 -0.15 1.92
CA PRO A 53 -20.23 -0.87 0.72
C PRO A 53 -19.19 -0.06 -0.05
N LEU A 54 -18.08 -0.71 -0.45
CA LEU A 54 -17.05 -0.06 -1.27
C LEU A 54 -16.21 -1.10 -2.03
N ASP A 55 -16.22 -1.02 -3.34
CA ASP A 55 -15.18 -1.54 -4.21
C ASP A 55 -14.42 -0.37 -4.85
N VAL A 56 -13.16 -0.17 -4.47
CA VAL A 56 -12.33 0.94 -4.98
C VAL A 56 -12.02 0.83 -6.48
N ARG A 57 -12.29 -0.32 -7.11
CA ARG A 57 -12.11 -0.54 -8.55
C ARG A 57 -13.29 -0.01 -9.36
N ASP A 58 -14.40 0.30 -8.72
CA ASP A 58 -15.62 0.82 -9.34
C ASP A 58 -15.85 2.27 -8.94
N GLU A 59 -15.89 3.15 -9.93
CA GLU A 59 -16.09 4.59 -9.73
C GLU A 59 -17.47 4.90 -9.15
N ALA A 60 -18.52 4.19 -9.60
CA ALA A 60 -19.87 4.37 -9.07
C ALA A 60 -19.93 3.95 -7.59
N SER A 61 -19.28 2.85 -7.22
CA SER A 61 -19.17 2.38 -5.84
C SER A 61 -18.42 3.39 -4.97
N ALA A 62 -17.32 3.97 -5.47
CA ALA A 62 -16.55 4.98 -4.72
C ALA A 62 -17.39 6.23 -4.45
N ARG A 63 -18.11 6.73 -5.46
CA ARG A 63 -19.03 7.89 -5.31
C ARG A 63 -20.18 7.58 -4.35
N ALA A 64 -20.86 6.46 -4.53
CA ALA A 64 -21.98 6.04 -3.67
C ALA A 64 -21.54 5.88 -2.20
N CYS A 65 -20.35 5.36 -1.94
CA CYS A 65 -19.77 5.25 -0.61
C CYS A 65 -19.58 6.64 0.03
N VAL A 66 -19.01 7.60 -0.69
CA VAL A 66 -18.80 8.98 -0.21
C VAL A 66 -20.13 9.67 0.04
N ASP A 67 -21.09 9.53 -0.87
CA ASP A 67 -22.44 10.08 -0.73
C ASP A 67 -23.17 9.50 0.49
N GLU A 68 -23.06 8.19 0.73
CA GLU A 68 -23.63 7.55 1.92
C GLU A 68 -23.03 8.12 3.21
N VAL A 69 -21.70 8.24 3.29
CA VAL A 69 -21.04 8.84 4.46
C VAL A 69 -21.47 10.29 4.65
N ARG A 70 -21.51 11.07 3.58
CA ARG A 70 -21.95 12.47 3.62
C ARG A 70 -23.41 12.58 4.10
N ASN A 71 -24.32 11.75 3.60
CA ASN A 71 -25.73 11.76 4.00
C ASN A 71 -25.92 11.38 5.48
N ARG A 72 -25.08 10.47 6.02
CA ARG A 72 -25.17 10.01 7.40
C ARG A 72 -24.44 10.92 8.40
N ALA A 73 -23.36 11.55 7.99
CA ALA A 73 -22.46 12.29 8.88
C ALA A 73 -22.33 13.80 8.54
N GLY A 74 -22.80 14.23 7.38
CA GLY A 74 -22.74 15.62 6.93
C GLY A 74 -21.38 16.07 6.40
N ARG A 75 -20.30 15.31 6.66
CA ARG A 75 -18.92 15.68 6.31
C ARG A 75 -18.00 14.48 6.25
N ILE A 76 -16.82 14.67 5.64
CA ILE A 76 -15.67 13.77 5.73
C ILE A 76 -14.45 14.63 6.05
N ASP A 77 -13.83 14.41 7.20
CA ASP A 77 -12.65 15.15 7.64
C ASP A 77 -11.35 14.46 7.28
N VAL A 78 -11.38 13.11 7.25
CA VAL A 78 -10.21 12.29 6.96
C VAL A 78 -10.59 11.16 6.02
N LEU A 79 -9.86 11.03 4.92
CA LEU A 79 -9.87 9.86 4.06
C LEU A 79 -8.60 9.05 4.33
N ILE A 80 -8.74 7.74 4.59
CA ILE A 80 -7.60 6.82 4.69
C ILE A 80 -7.69 5.81 3.56
N ASN A 81 -6.84 5.96 2.54
CA ASN A 81 -6.68 5.02 1.45
C ASN A 81 -5.78 3.87 1.89
N ASN A 82 -6.41 2.78 2.36
CA ASN A 82 -5.71 1.60 2.83
C ASN A 82 -6.00 0.36 1.96
N ALA A 83 -7.11 0.31 1.23
CA ALA A 83 -7.41 -0.81 0.34
C ALA A 83 -6.25 -1.06 -0.63
N GLY A 84 -5.84 -2.32 -0.73
CA GLY A 84 -4.75 -2.72 -1.61
C GLY A 84 -4.61 -4.23 -1.68
N VAL A 85 -3.93 -4.68 -2.72
CA VAL A 85 -3.61 -6.09 -2.98
C VAL A 85 -2.12 -6.22 -3.33
N ASN A 86 -1.58 -7.43 -3.19
CA ASN A 86 -0.19 -7.72 -3.51
C ASN A 86 -0.08 -8.74 -4.66
N LEU A 87 1.03 -8.69 -5.38
CA LEU A 87 1.40 -9.63 -6.44
C LEU A 87 2.89 -9.97 -6.32
N VAL A 88 3.19 -11.26 -6.32
CA VAL A 88 4.55 -11.78 -6.24
C VAL A 88 4.84 -12.61 -7.50
N GLY A 89 5.89 -12.25 -8.21
CA GLY A 89 6.38 -12.93 -9.41
C GLY A 89 7.45 -12.13 -10.12
N ALA A 90 8.21 -12.78 -10.99
CA ALA A 90 9.12 -12.05 -11.86
C ALA A 90 8.33 -11.13 -12.81
N VAL A 91 8.93 -10.03 -13.22
CA VAL A 91 8.28 -9.10 -14.15
C VAL A 91 7.87 -9.79 -15.43
N GLU A 92 8.74 -10.67 -15.96
CA GLU A 92 8.48 -11.47 -17.17
C GLU A 92 7.34 -12.49 -17.00
N GLU A 93 7.09 -12.96 -15.78
CA GLU A 93 6.04 -13.93 -15.45
C GLU A 93 4.68 -13.29 -15.22
N THR A 94 4.65 -11.97 -14.97
CA THR A 94 3.43 -11.23 -14.65
C THR A 94 2.70 -10.85 -15.93
N SER A 95 1.45 -11.29 -16.08
CA SER A 95 0.64 -10.88 -17.24
C SER A 95 0.26 -9.41 -17.19
N ILE A 96 0.00 -8.83 -18.35
CA ILE A 96 -0.46 -7.43 -18.44
C ILE A 96 -1.80 -7.26 -17.72
N SER A 97 -2.71 -8.24 -17.79
CA SER A 97 -3.98 -8.21 -17.08
C SER A 97 -3.80 -8.20 -15.55
N GLN A 98 -2.87 -8.99 -15.01
CA GLN A 98 -2.50 -8.95 -13.59
C GLN A 98 -1.94 -7.58 -13.17
N ALA A 99 -1.05 -7.02 -13.99
CA ALA A 99 -0.48 -5.70 -13.73
C ALA A 99 -1.56 -4.61 -13.74
N GLN A 100 -2.45 -4.62 -14.72
CA GLN A 100 -3.59 -3.69 -14.81
C GLN A 100 -4.52 -3.80 -13.59
N ALA A 101 -4.91 -5.01 -13.19
CA ALA A 101 -5.76 -5.23 -12.03
C ALA A 101 -5.11 -4.74 -10.71
N LEU A 102 -3.78 -4.92 -10.61
CA LEU A 102 -3.01 -4.42 -9.46
C LEU A 102 -3.00 -2.89 -9.42
N PHE A 103 -2.73 -2.24 -10.56
CA PHE A 103 -2.78 -0.78 -10.68
C PHE A 103 -4.18 -0.24 -10.46
N ASP A 104 -5.21 -0.90 -10.98
CA ASP A 104 -6.60 -0.48 -10.81
C ASP A 104 -6.99 -0.42 -9.33
N THR A 105 -6.57 -1.41 -8.52
CA THR A 105 -6.83 -1.40 -7.08
C THR A 105 -5.93 -0.41 -6.34
N ASN A 106 -4.60 -0.51 -6.51
CA ASN A 106 -3.62 0.14 -5.64
C ASN A 106 -3.36 1.60 -5.99
N VAL A 107 -3.62 2.02 -7.23
CA VAL A 107 -3.33 3.38 -7.74
C VAL A 107 -4.62 4.08 -8.17
N ILE A 108 -5.34 3.50 -9.12
CA ILE A 108 -6.56 4.13 -9.65
C ILE A 108 -7.66 4.14 -8.59
N GLY A 109 -7.76 3.10 -7.76
CA GLY A 109 -8.68 3.08 -6.61
C GLY A 109 -8.40 4.20 -5.60
N VAL A 110 -7.12 4.47 -5.33
CA VAL A 110 -6.72 5.63 -4.50
C VAL A 110 -7.15 6.94 -5.15
N LEU A 111 -6.91 7.09 -6.46
CA LEU A 111 -7.31 8.30 -7.21
C LEU A 111 -8.83 8.48 -7.22
N ARG A 112 -9.63 7.43 -7.44
CA ARG A 112 -11.11 7.48 -7.39
C ARG A 112 -11.61 7.99 -6.05
N MET A 113 -11.07 7.46 -4.94
CA MET A 113 -11.47 7.89 -3.60
C MET A 113 -11.08 9.34 -3.31
N ILE A 114 -9.88 9.76 -3.73
CA ILE A 114 -9.44 11.15 -3.64
C ILE A 114 -10.40 12.07 -4.39
N GLN A 115 -10.68 11.76 -5.65
CA GLN A 115 -11.59 12.56 -6.50
C GLN A 115 -13.01 12.63 -5.91
N ALA A 116 -13.48 11.58 -5.27
CA ALA A 116 -14.80 11.53 -4.67
C ALA A 116 -14.92 12.44 -3.43
N VAL A 117 -13.86 12.56 -2.59
CA VAL A 117 -13.92 13.36 -1.35
C VAL A 117 -13.45 14.80 -1.51
N LEU A 118 -12.59 15.08 -2.50
CA LEU A 118 -11.97 16.42 -2.66
C LEU A 118 -12.96 17.56 -2.82
N PRO A 119 -14.08 17.45 -3.56
CA PRO A 119 -15.07 18.53 -3.66
C PRO A 119 -15.60 18.96 -2.30
N ASP A 120 -15.94 18.00 -1.45
CA ASP A 120 -16.48 18.26 -0.11
C ASP A 120 -15.40 18.87 0.80
N MET A 121 -14.18 18.30 0.82
CA MET A 121 -13.06 18.84 1.62
C MET A 121 -12.68 20.25 1.19
N ARG A 122 -12.68 20.53 -0.12
CA ARG A 122 -12.40 21.87 -0.65
C ARG A 122 -13.48 22.87 -0.23
N HIS A 123 -14.77 22.47 -0.28
CA HIS A 123 -15.87 23.30 0.19
C HIS A 123 -15.79 23.57 1.70
N GLN A 124 -15.35 22.58 2.48
CA GLN A 124 -15.13 22.71 3.93
C GLN A 124 -13.93 23.59 4.28
N GLY A 125 -13.01 23.86 3.34
CA GLY A 125 -11.75 24.54 3.59
C GLY A 125 -10.79 23.75 4.49
N ALA A 126 -11.02 22.45 4.67
CA ALA A 126 -10.22 21.57 5.55
C ALA A 126 -10.36 20.11 5.15
N GLY A 127 -9.31 19.35 5.28
CA GLY A 127 -9.31 17.90 5.04
C GLY A 127 -7.94 17.25 5.28
N LEU A 128 -7.95 15.95 5.51
CA LEU A 128 -6.73 15.15 5.60
C LEU A 128 -6.90 13.87 4.76
N ILE A 129 -5.98 13.65 3.85
CA ILE A 129 -5.89 12.41 3.06
C ILE A 129 -4.66 11.64 3.55
N VAL A 130 -4.87 10.42 4.01
CA VAL A 130 -3.81 9.51 4.45
C VAL A 130 -3.73 8.35 3.48
N ASN A 131 -2.62 8.23 2.76
CA ASN A 131 -2.38 7.13 1.83
C ASN A 131 -1.44 6.10 2.46
N ILE A 132 -1.86 4.83 2.51
CA ILE A 132 -1.00 3.75 2.97
C ILE A 132 -0.08 3.33 1.82
N GLY A 133 1.13 3.88 1.86
CA GLY A 133 2.24 3.52 0.99
C GLY A 133 2.88 2.18 1.35
N SER A 134 4.18 2.11 1.23
CA SER A 134 5.03 0.99 1.66
C SER A 134 6.50 1.41 1.58
N ILE A 135 7.37 0.73 2.32
CA ILE A 135 8.83 0.80 2.04
C ILE A 135 9.14 0.46 0.57
N LEU A 136 8.32 -0.39 -0.06
CA LEU A 136 8.45 -0.73 -1.48
C LEU A 136 8.05 0.39 -2.44
N GLY A 137 7.51 1.49 -1.94
CA GLY A 137 7.38 2.76 -2.68
C GLY A 137 8.68 3.55 -2.75
N LEU A 138 9.71 3.16 -2.00
CA LEU A 138 11.02 3.82 -1.94
C LEU A 138 12.15 2.88 -2.37
N ILE A 139 12.04 1.59 -2.06
CA ILE A 139 13.07 0.56 -2.29
C ILE A 139 12.40 -0.64 -2.95
N PRO A 140 12.59 -0.86 -4.26
CA PRO A 140 12.01 -2.03 -4.93
C PRO A 140 12.66 -3.33 -4.43
N ALA A 141 11.88 -4.41 -4.39
CA ALA A 141 12.35 -5.75 -4.07
C ALA A 141 12.23 -6.68 -5.27
N PRO A 142 13.14 -7.64 -5.43
CA PRO A 142 13.03 -8.67 -6.47
C PRO A 142 11.70 -9.43 -6.38
N PHE A 143 11.15 -9.84 -7.50
CA PHE A 143 9.85 -10.54 -7.61
C PHE A 143 8.63 -9.78 -7.07
N MET A 144 8.80 -8.50 -6.75
CA MET A 144 7.74 -7.59 -6.35
C MET A 144 7.74 -6.31 -7.22
N GLY A 145 8.32 -6.36 -8.40
CA GLY A 145 8.55 -5.18 -9.25
C GLY A 145 7.26 -4.46 -9.62
N VAL A 146 6.21 -5.20 -10.04
CA VAL A 146 4.91 -4.62 -10.41
C VAL A 146 4.18 -4.05 -9.18
N TYR A 147 4.25 -4.72 -8.03
CA TYR A 147 3.72 -4.18 -6.78
C TYR A 147 4.48 -2.93 -6.32
N ALA A 148 5.81 -2.96 -6.34
CA ALA A 148 6.63 -1.80 -5.99
C ALA A 148 6.32 -0.61 -6.89
N SER A 149 6.10 -0.81 -8.20
CA SER A 149 5.72 0.28 -9.11
C SER A 149 4.38 0.93 -8.74
N THR A 150 3.38 0.15 -8.26
CA THR A 150 2.14 0.75 -7.75
C THR A 150 2.38 1.62 -6.51
N LYS A 151 3.28 1.20 -5.62
CA LYS A 151 3.60 1.98 -4.41
C LYS A 151 4.41 3.23 -4.73
N HIS A 152 5.35 3.18 -5.68
CA HIS A 152 6.02 4.37 -6.20
C HIS A 152 5.04 5.35 -6.87
N ALA A 153 4.04 4.85 -7.60
CA ALA A 153 3.00 5.69 -8.18
C ALA A 153 2.18 6.42 -7.10
N VAL A 154 1.82 5.75 -5.99
CA VAL A 154 1.11 6.38 -4.86
C VAL A 154 1.99 7.45 -4.18
N GLU A 155 3.31 7.24 -4.07
CA GLU A 155 4.24 8.24 -3.54
C GLU A 155 4.19 9.53 -4.37
N GLY A 156 4.42 9.42 -5.69
CA GLY A 156 4.42 10.58 -6.60
C GLY A 156 3.05 11.28 -6.65
N LEU A 157 1.95 10.51 -6.72
CA LEU A 157 0.59 11.03 -6.67
C LEU A 157 0.35 11.85 -5.39
N SER A 158 0.78 11.34 -4.24
CA SER A 158 0.53 11.95 -2.95
C SER A 158 1.32 13.25 -2.75
N GLU A 159 2.58 13.27 -3.17
CA GLU A 159 3.43 14.47 -3.10
C GLU A 159 2.88 15.59 -4.00
N SER A 160 2.53 15.27 -5.24
CA SER A 160 1.93 16.24 -6.16
C SER A 160 0.61 16.80 -5.58
N LEU A 161 -0.27 15.91 -5.15
CA LEU A 161 -1.56 16.29 -4.60
C LEU A 161 -1.44 17.22 -3.40
N ASP A 162 -0.50 16.99 -2.46
CA ASP A 162 -0.34 17.87 -1.29
C ASP A 162 -0.02 19.31 -1.69
N HIS A 163 0.74 19.51 -2.77
CA HIS A 163 1.01 20.84 -3.30
C HIS A 163 -0.25 21.48 -3.91
N GLU A 164 -1.05 20.69 -4.65
CA GLU A 164 -2.25 21.16 -5.34
C GLU A 164 -3.36 21.60 -4.36
N VAL A 165 -3.55 20.82 -3.25
CA VAL A 165 -4.71 21.02 -2.36
C VAL A 165 -4.41 21.85 -1.12
N ARG A 166 -3.16 22.18 -0.86
CA ARG A 166 -2.72 22.94 0.32
C ARG A 166 -3.40 24.29 0.44
N ALA A 167 -3.63 24.98 -0.66
CA ALA A 167 -4.32 26.28 -0.68
C ALA A 167 -5.78 26.18 -0.23
N PHE A 168 -6.37 24.99 -0.23
CA PHE A 168 -7.72 24.72 0.24
C PHE A 168 -7.79 24.20 1.69
N GLY A 169 -6.68 24.30 2.45
CA GLY A 169 -6.63 23.78 3.82
C GLY A 169 -6.58 22.25 3.91
N ILE A 170 -6.36 21.55 2.81
CA ILE A 170 -6.29 20.10 2.74
C ILE A 170 -4.80 19.66 2.78
N ARG A 171 -4.53 18.58 3.48
CA ARG A 171 -3.18 18.01 3.58
C ARG A 171 -3.18 16.54 3.18
N VAL A 172 -2.05 16.09 2.68
CA VAL A 172 -1.84 14.68 2.31
C VAL A 172 -0.70 14.11 3.13
N VAL A 173 -0.85 12.89 3.61
CA VAL A 173 0.16 12.15 4.39
C VAL A 173 0.36 10.76 3.81
N LEU A 174 1.61 10.35 3.68
CA LEU A 174 2.01 8.99 3.35
C LEU A 174 2.43 8.25 4.63
N ILE A 175 1.83 7.10 4.87
CA ILE A 175 2.29 6.13 5.86
C ILE A 175 3.04 5.04 5.10
N GLU A 176 4.29 4.82 5.41
CA GLU A 176 5.21 3.94 4.66
C GLU A 176 5.65 2.77 5.56
N PRO A 177 4.81 1.73 5.73
CA PRO A 177 5.14 0.59 6.59
C PRO A 177 6.26 -0.25 5.99
N HIS A 178 7.09 -0.80 6.87
CA HIS A 178 7.87 -1.99 6.59
C HIS A 178 6.96 -3.23 6.60
N TYR A 179 7.50 -4.44 6.38
CA TYR A 179 6.72 -5.67 6.47
C TYR A 179 5.82 -5.67 7.71
N THR A 180 4.55 -5.99 7.50
CA THR A 180 3.52 -5.94 8.54
C THR A 180 2.76 -7.26 8.55
N ARG A 181 2.52 -7.84 9.71
CA ARG A 181 1.81 -9.12 9.89
C ARG A 181 0.33 -8.97 9.53
N THR A 182 0.03 -9.05 8.25
CA THR A 182 -1.32 -8.98 7.69
C THR A 182 -1.54 -10.14 6.71
N ASN A 183 -2.78 -10.31 6.28
CA ASN A 183 -3.09 -11.28 5.24
C ASN A 183 -2.69 -10.81 3.83
N LEU A 184 -2.18 -9.59 3.66
CA LEU A 184 -1.83 -9.01 2.36
C LEU A 184 -0.82 -9.90 1.60
N ASP A 185 0.26 -10.31 2.28
CA ASP A 185 1.28 -11.16 1.68
C ASP A 185 0.84 -12.62 1.59
N ALA A 186 0.06 -13.10 2.58
CA ALA A 186 -0.48 -14.47 2.56
C ALA A 186 -1.52 -14.67 1.46
N SER A 187 -2.26 -13.62 1.09
CA SER A 187 -3.24 -13.61 0.00
C SER A 187 -2.69 -13.01 -1.30
N ALA A 188 -1.37 -12.78 -1.40
CA ALA A 188 -0.75 -12.22 -2.59
C ALA A 188 -1.00 -13.10 -3.81
N ALA A 189 -1.49 -12.50 -4.89
CA ALA A 189 -1.57 -13.18 -6.16
C ALA A 189 -0.16 -13.60 -6.61
N GLN A 190 -0.07 -14.78 -7.21
CA GLN A 190 1.16 -15.24 -7.86
C GLN A 190 1.09 -14.89 -9.35
N ALA A 191 2.25 -14.63 -9.96
CA ALA A 191 2.31 -14.46 -11.41
C ALA A 191 1.73 -15.68 -12.12
N GLU A 192 1.00 -15.45 -13.21
CA GLU A 192 0.29 -16.50 -13.96
C GLU A 192 1.24 -17.48 -14.62
N SER A 193 2.33 -16.96 -15.19
CA SER A 193 3.37 -17.78 -15.81
C SER A 193 4.43 -18.18 -14.81
N ARG A 194 5.07 -19.33 -15.07
CA ARG A 194 6.23 -19.78 -14.30
C ARG A 194 7.33 -20.21 -15.24
N ILE A 195 8.44 -19.48 -15.23
CA ILE A 195 9.64 -19.75 -16.02
C ILE A 195 10.63 -20.44 -15.12
N ASP A 196 11.09 -21.65 -15.50
CA ASP A 196 11.96 -22.47 -14.66
C ASP A 196 13.30 -21.80 -14.36
N ALA A 197 13.81 -20.98 -15.27
CA ALA A 197 15.03 -20.22 -15.05
C ALA A 197 14.97 -19.31 -13.81
N TYR A 198 13.78 -18.88 -13.38
CA TYR A 198 13.58 -18.08 -12.17
C TYR A 198 13.31 -18.90 -10.91
N ALA A 199 13.16 -20.22 -11.00
CA ALA A 199 12.75 -21.05 -9.87
C ALA A 199 13.65 -20.91 -8.63
N PRO A 200 14.99 -20.92 -8.73
CA PRO A 200 15.85 -20.77 -7.55
C PRO A 200 15.72 -19.40 -6.88
N GLN A 201 15.66 -18.32 -7.68
CA GLN A 201 15.54 -16.95 -7.16
C GLN A 201 14.17 -16.72 -6.56
N ARG A 202 13.10 -17.23 -7.18
CA ARG A 202 11.72 -17.16 -6.68
C ARG A 202 11.60 -17.83 -5.32
N GLN A 203 12.19 -19.03 -5.16
CA GLN A 203 12.17 -19.75 -3.89
C GLN A 203 12.89 -18.97 -2.77
N ARG A 204 14.07 -18.41 -3.06
CA ARG A 204 14.81 -17.57 -2.11
C ARG A 204 14.00 -16.34 -1.70
N THR A 205 13.43 -15.63 -2.67
CA THR A 205 12.60 -14.44 -2.40
C THR A 205 11.37 -14.79 -1.57
N ALA A 206 10.68 -15.89 -1.90
CA ALA A 206 9.51 -16.34 -1.13
C ALA A 206 9.88 -16.66 0.33
N ALA A 207 11.03 -17.28 0.56
CA ALA A 207 11.53 -17.54 1.92
C ALA A 207 11.82 -16.25 2.69
N VAL A 208 12.43 -15.24 2.03
CA VAL A 208 12.67 -13.92 2.63
C VAL A 208 11.35 -13.22 2.96
N ILE A 209 10.42 -13.13 2.02
CA ILE A 209 9.11 -12.51 2.25
C ILE A 209 8.39 -13.18 3.43
N THR A 210 8.37 -14.52 3.46
CA THR A 210 7.73 -15.27 4.54
C THR A 210 8.37 -14.97 5.90
N ARG A 211 9.71 -14.92 5.98
CA ARG A 211 10.43 -14.60 7.20
C ARG A 211 10.13 -13.17 7.65
N GLU A 212 10.27 -12.19 6.76
CA GLU A 212 10.07 -10.78 7.07
C GLU A 212 8.61 -10.50 7.47
N THR A 213 7.63 -11.14 6.83
CA THR A 213 6.21 -11.02 7.21
C THR A 213 5.96 -11.61 8.59
N LYS A 214 6.55 -12.77 8.93
CA LYS A 214 6.38 -13.40 10.26
C LYS A 214 6.96 -12.56 11.38
N THR A 215 8.07 -11.89 11.16
CA THR A 215 8.75 -11.02 12.14
C THR A 215 8.37 -9.55 12.01
N GLY A 216 7.50 -9.24 11.05
CA GLY A 216 7.06 -7.89 10.72
C GLY A 216 6.27 -7.20 11.82
N LEU A 217 5.95 -5.94 11.58
CA LEU A 217 5.20 -5.11 12.52
C LEU A 217 3.79 -5.66 12.76
N GLU A 218 3.28 -5.47 13.95
CA GLU A 218 1.85 -5.66 14.21
C GLU A 218 1.03 -4.60 13.49
N PRO A 219 -0.14 -4.93 12.92
CA PRO A 219 -1.03 -3.94 12.30
C PRO A 219 -1.35 -2.76 13.20
N LYS A 220 -1.48 -3.01 14.51
CA LYS A 220 -1.72 -1.98 15.53
C LYS A 220 -0.62 -0.91 15.55
N ARG A 221 0.64 -1.29 15.34
CA ARG A 221 1.75 -0.32 15.30
C ARG A 221 1.60 0.67 14.14
N VAL A 222 1.19 0.18 12.96
CA VAL A 222 0.91 1.05 11.81
C VAL A 222 -0.34 1.91 12.07
N ALA A 223 -1.39 1.34 12.67
CA ALA A 223 -2.59 2.07 13.07
C ALA A 223 -2.29 3.24 14.03
N GLU A 224 -1.34 3.07 14.96
CA GLU A 224 -0.88 4.15 15.84
C GLU A 224 -0.20 5.29 15.06
N ASP A 225 0.55 4.98 13.99
CA ASP A 225 1.15 6.01 13.13
C ASP A 225 0.10 6.72 12.27
N VAL A 226 -0.94 6.01 11.83
CA VAL A 226 -2.13 6.62 11.18
C VAL A 226 -2.82 7.58 12.15
N LEU A 227 -3.07 7.16 13.39
CA LEU A 227 -3.68 8.03 14.42
C LEU A 227 -2.81 9.26 14.70
N ARG A 228 -1.48 9.08 14.82
CA ARG A 228 -0.54 10.20 14.95
C ARG A 228 -0.52 11.15 13.74
N ALA A 229 -0.87 10.66 12.55
CA ALA A 229 -1.03 11.52 11.37
C ALA A 229 -2.28 12.39 11.48
N ILE A 230 -3.33 11.90 12.13
CA ILE A 230 -4.60 12.61 12.33
C ILE A 230 -4.51 13.65 13.47
N GLU A 231 -3.86 13.28 14.59
CA GLU A 231 -3.85 14.07 15.83
C GLU A 231 -2.60 14.93 16.00
N GLY A 232 -1.49 14.52 15.42
CA GLY A 232 -0.17 15.14 15.64
C GLY A 232 0.20 16.19 14.60
N PRO A 233 1.42 16.73 14.71
CA PRO A 233 1.91 17.71 13.75
C PRO A 233 2.02 17.09 12.35
N TYR A 234 1.72 17.91 11.36
CA TYR A 234 1.82 17.52 9.96
C TYR A 234 3.24 17.07 9.61
N ARG A 235 3.31 15.93 8.97
CA ARG A 235 4.50 15.39 8.30
C ARG A 235 4.02 14.64 7.06
N MET A 236 4.47 15.05 5.88
CA MET A 236 4.11 14.43 4.60
C MET A 236 4.44 12.94 4.59
N ARG A 237 5.63 12.57 5.02
CA ARG A 237 6.12 11.19 5.05
C ARG A 237 6.25 10.68 6.48
N ARG A 238 5.74 9.48 6.71
CA ARG A 238 5.79 8.79 7.99
C ARG A 238 6.22 7.32 7.79
N PRO A 239 7.51 7.09 7.60
CA PRO A 239 8.03 5.73 7.51
C PRO A 239 7.91 5.03 8.87
N VAL A 240 7.37 3.79 8.87
CA VAL A 240 7.07 3.03 10.10
C VAL A 240 8.03 1.87 10.26
N GLY A 241 8.56 1.69 11.45
CA GLY A 241 9.52 0.63 11.77
C GLY A 241 10.88 0.86 11.09
N GLN A 242 11.45 -0.19 10.51
CA GLN A 242 12.75 -0.10 9.83
C GLN A 242 12.72 0.73 8.54
N ALA A 243 11.53 1.03 8.01
CA ALA A 243 11.38 1.85 6.81
C ALA A 243 12.07 3.22 6.94
N ALA A 244 12.08 3.81 8.15
CA ALA A 244 12.75 5.09 8.41
C ALA A 244 14.26 5.02 8.14
N LEU A 245 14.93 4.00 8.66
CA LEU A 245 16.37 3.81 8.47
C LEU A 245 16.68 3.47 7.01
N LEU A 246 15.93 2.56 6.41
CA LEU A 246 16.16 2.10 5.04
C LEU A 246 15.94 3.22 4.01
N SER A 247 14.91 4.04 4.19
CA SER A 247 14.64 5.19 3.31
C SER A 247 15.76 6.23 3.39
N TRP A 248 16.26 6.49 4.60
CA TRP A 248 17.39 7.39 4.83
C TRP A 248 18.68 6.85 4.18
N LEU A 249 19.00 5.56 4.39
CA LEU A 249 20.15 4.91 3.76
C LEU A 249 20.06 4.97 2.23
N ARG A 250 18.89 4.65 1.66
CA ARG A 250 18.65 4.71 0.20
C ARG A 250 18.90 6.11 -0.37
N ARG A 251 18.55 7.15 0.37
CA ARG A 251 18.70 8.54 -0.06
C ARG A 251 20.14 9.05 0.00
N LEU A 252 20.93 8.59 0.96
CA LEU A 252 22.28 9.09 1.21
C LEU A 252 23.38 8.23 0.61
N LEU A 253 23.16 6.92 0.52
CA LEU A 253 24.17 6.04 -0.04
C LEU A 253 24.15 6.05 -1.57
N PRO A 254 25.32 6.15 -2.23
CA PRO A 254 25.41 5.89 -3.66
C PRO A 254 24.84 4.50 -4.02
N ALA A 255 24.17 4.37 -5.16
CA ALA A 255 23.54 3.13 -5.60
C ALA A 255 24.50 1.93 -5.55
N ARG A 256 25.76 2.14 -5.97
CA ARG A 256 26.82 1.12 -5.95
C ARG A 256 27.10 0.48 -4.58
N LEU A 257 26.75 1.17 -3.48
CA LEU A 257 26.91 0.67 -2.12
C LEU A 257 25.61 0.06 -1.59
N PHE A 258 24.46 0.60 -2.00
CA PHE A 258 23.15 0.16 -1.54
C PHE A 258 22.68 -1.12 -2.24
N GLU A 259 22.84 -1.21 -3.57
CA GLU A 259 22.37 -2.34 -4.37
C GLU A 259 22.95 -3.70 -3.96
N PRO A 260 24.27 -3.86 -3.70
CA PRO A 260 24.81 -5.14 -3.25
C PRO A 260 24.18 -5.61 -1.94
N SER A 261 23.92 -4.68 -1.00
CA SER A 261 23.27 -5.00 0.27
C SER A 261 21.84 -5.49 0.08
N LEU A 262 21.08 -4.88 -0.83
CA LEU A 262 19.75 -5.32 -1.19
C LEU A 262 19.77 -6.69 -1.85
N ARG A 263 20.65 -6.93 -2.81
CA ARG A 263 20.83 -8.24 -3.45
C ARG A 263 21.15 -9.34 -2.43
N LYS A 264 22.07 -9.05 -1.49
CA LYS A 264 22.43 -9.95 -0.40
C LYS A 264 21.24 -10.27 0.51
N ALA A 265 20.43 -9.28 0.85
CA ALA A 265 19.23 -9.47 1.68
C ALA A 265 18.23 -10.48 1.07
N PHE A 266 18.18 -10.56 -0.26
CA PHE A 266 17.36 -11.52 -1.02
C PHE A 266 18.11 -12.78 -1.47
N GLY A 267 19.36 -12.99 -1.02
CA GLY A 267 20.15 -14.16 -1.36
C GLY A 267 20.63 -14.20 -2.82
N PHE A 268 20.81 -13.03 -3.44
CA PHE A 268 21.30 -12.88 -4.83
C PHE A 268 22.79 -12.48 -4.84
N ASP A 269 23.60 -13.11 -4.03
CA ASP A 269 25.05 -12.89 -4.01
C ASP A 269 25.70 -13.29 -5.35
N ALA A 270 26.81 -12.62 -5.69
CA ALA A 270 27.52 -12.76 -6.96
C ALA A 270 28.13 -14.17 -7.24
N SER A 271 27.97 -15.13 -6.35
CA SER A 271 28.56 -16.48 -6.47
C SER A 271 27.74 -17.50 -7.27
N SER A 272 26.55 -17.16 -7.78
CA SER A 272 25.88 -17.99 -8.78
C SER A 272 26.27 -17.54 -10.20
N LYS A 273 27.54 -17.67 -10.58
CA LYS A 273 27.89 -17.80 -12.00
C LYS A 273 27.12 -19.00 -12.50
N GLY A 274 26.12 -18.76 -13.33
CA GLY A 274 25.37 -19.79 -13.99
C GLY A 274 26.36 -20.79 -14.62
N THR A 275 26.14 -22.03 -14.39
CA THR A 275 26.70 -23.10 -15.19
C THR A 275 26.40 -22.74 -16.64
N THR A 276 27.41 -22.32 -17.36
CA THR A 276 27.37 -22.08 -18.80
C THR A 276 26.90 -23.38 -19.40
N ALA A 277 25.69 -23.43 -19.94
CA ALA A 277 25.27 -24.54 -20.78
C ALA A 277 26.33 -24.71 -21.85
N ALA A 278 26.91 -25.90 -21.89
CA ALA A 278 27.88 -26.32 -22.89
C ALA A 278 27.27 -25.94 -24.26
N ARG A 279 27.99 -25.14 -25.02
CA ARG A 279 27.82 -25.07 -26.47
C ARG A 279 28.05 -26.48 -26.94
N GLU A 280 27.03 -27.17 -27.39
CA GLU A 280 27.15 -28.31 -28.27
C GLU A 280 27.81 -27.79 -29.55
N ASP A 281 29.09 -28.02 -29.69
CA ASP A 281 29.80 -27.95 -30.96
C ASP A 281 29.14 -28.95 -31.91
N ASN A 282 28.44 -28.43 -32.88
CA ASN A 282 27.95 -29.21 -34.01
C ASN A 282 29.08 -29.33 -35.03
N PRO A 283 29.70 -30.55 -35.19
CA PRO A 283 30.77 -30.74 -36.15
C PRO A 283 30.18 -31.28 -37.48
N GLU A 284 29.50 -30.46 -38.24
CA GLU A 284 29.18 -30.72 -39.64
C GLU A 284 29.11 -29.43 -40.44
N ASP A 285 30.29 -28.99 -40.92
CA ASP A 285 30.39 -28.24 -42.17
C ASP A 285 31.84 -28.34 -42.75
N HIS A 286 32.14 -29.52 -43.26
CA HIS A 286 33.21 -29.70 -44.25
C HIS A 286 32.78 -30.79 -45.25
N ARG A 287 32.07 -30.33 -46.32
CA ARG A 287 32.23 -30.87 -47.68
C ARG A 287 31.58 -29.93 -48.72
#